data_8e967b642054616a163a82642cb0688f
#
_entry.id   8e967b642054616a163a82642cb0688f
#
_cell.length_a   1.000
_cell.length_b   1.000
_cell.length_c   1.000
_cell.angle_alpha   90.00
_cell.angle_beta   90.00
_cell.angle_gamma   90.00
#
_symmetry.space_group_name_H-M   'P 1'
#
loop_
_entity.id
_entity.type
_entity.pdbx_description
1 polymer ?
#
loop_
_entity_poly.entity_id
_entity_poly.type
_entity_poly.pdbx_seq_one_letter_code
_entity_poly.pdbx_strand_id
1 'polypeptide(L)'
;MSAPLLDLRVSAKHYDTRTILERMTLTIQRGEIVSLVGPSGCGKSTLLRILAGLDRDFNGEILIDRKPQQGPSSRIGVIFQEPRLLPWLSVADNVAFPAGPRRGRDPRVGELLAEVGLAEARAYLPKQLSGGMAQRVAIARGLFSEPDLLLLDEPFSAVDAMTRMRLQDLLLSLVRSHGTAALLVTHDLDEALYLSDRVLLMTPSGKTGAGRIVREIEVSVERPRDRRDVLLASLRGELLEGLGAVVA
;
A
#
# COMPACT_ATOMS: atom_id res chain seq x y z
N MET A 1 -12.12 -19.17 -12.62
CA MET A 1 -11.48 -17.99 -12.02
C MET A 1 -11.45 -18.21 -10.50
N SER A 2 -10.31 -18.07 -9.84
CA SER A 2 -10.22 -18.17 -8.37
C SER A 2 -10.95 -17.01 -7.72
N ALA A 3 -11.46 -17.21 -6.48
CA ALA A 3 -12.08 -16.11 -5.74
C ALA A 3 -11.02 -15.08 -5.36
N PRO A 4 -11.36 -13.78 -5.38
CA PRO A 4 -10.43 -12.73 -4.98
C PRO A 4 -10.05 -12.87 -3.50
N LEU A 5 -8.84 -12.43 -3.16
CA LEU A 5 -8.39 -12.29 -1.77
C LEU A 5 -9.16 -11.19 -1.05
N LEU A 6 -9.28 -10.04 -1.70
CA LEU A 6 -10.05 -8.89 -1.21
C LEU A 6 -11.24 -8.64 -2.14
N ASP A 7 -12.44 -8.49 -1.58
CA ASP A 7 -13.64 -7.94 -2.23
C ASP A 7 -14.19 -6.81 -1.35
N LEU A 8 -14.11 -5.58 -1.86
CA LEU A 8 -14.60 -4.37 -1.20
C LEU A 8 -15.77 -3.80 -1.97
N ARG A 9 -16.84 -3.50 -1.27
CA ARG A 9 -18.03 -2.79 -1.77
C ARG A 9 -18.47 -1.76 -0.77
N VAL A 10 -18.13 -0.51 -1.00
CA VAL A 10 -18.53 0.63 -0.16
C VAL A 10 -19.50 1.50 -0.96
N SER A 11 -20.76 1.54 -0.53
CA SER A 11 -21.77 2.39 -1.16
C SER A 11 -21.57 3.86 -0.80
N ALA A 12 -21.23 4.14 0.45
CA ALA A 12 -20.89 5.48 0.91
C ALA A 12 -20.06 5.47 2.19
N LYS A 13 -19.18 6.49 2.33
CA LYS A 13 -18.52 6.88 3.59
C LYS A 13 -18.73 8.37 3.81
N HIS A 14 -19.18 8.71 5.02
CA HIS A 14 -19.38 10.09 5.42
C HIS A 14 -18.50 10.45 6.62
N TYR A 15 -18.08 11.70 6.69
CA TYR A 15 -17.67 12.35 7.92
C TYR A 15 -18.60 13.55 8.12
N ASP A 16 -19.39 13.51 9.19
CA ASP A 16 -20.48 14.45 9.42
C ASP A 16 -21.44 14.52 8.21
N THR A 17 -21.59 15.69 7.61
CA THR A 17 -22.44 15.93 6.43
C THR A 17 -21.74 15.73 5.09
N ARG A 18 -20.41 15.51 5.10
CA ARG A 18 -19.61 15.40 3.88
C ARG A 18 -19.44 13.95 3.46
N THR A 19 -19.87 13.63 2.24
CA THR A 19 -19.56 12.33 1.61
C THR A 19 -18.09 12.33 1.15
N ILE A 20 -17.33 11.34 1.60
CA ILE A 20 -15.90 11.20 1.27
C ILE A 20 -15.70 10.15 0.18
N LEU A 21 -16.43 9.03 0.26
CA LEU A 21 -16.38 7.95 -0.74
C LEU A 21 -17.79 7.61 -1.18
N GLU A 22 -17.96 7.32 -2.46
CA GLU A 22 -19.21 6.80 -3.00
C GLU A 22 -18.97 5.71 -4.04
N ARG A 23 -19.81 4.67 -4.02
CA ARG A 23 -19.82 3.59 -5.02
C ARG A 23 -18.44 2.98 -5.31
N MET A 24 -17.69 2.68 -4.24
CA MET A 24 -16.37 2.05 -4.34
C MET A 24 -16.53 0.55 -4.50
N THR A 25 -15.96 0.00 -5.56
CA THR A 25 -15.81 -1.44 -5.77
C THR A 25 -14.36 -1.73 -6.11
N LEU A 26 -13.75 -2.67 -5.40
CA LEU A 26 -12.37 -3.06 -5.58
C LEU A 26 -12.20 -4.54 -5.25
N THR A 27 -11.57 -5.27 -6.16
CA THR A 27 -11.12 -6.64 -5.90
C THR A 27 -9.62 -6.75 -6.08
N ILE A 28 -8.94 -7.58 -5.26
CA ILE A 28 -7.52 -7.88 -5.39
C ILE A 28 -7.35 -9.39 -5.33
N GLN A 29 -6.56 -9.94 -6.27
CA GLN A 29 -6.23 -11.35 -6.30
C GLN A 29 -5.03 -11.66 -5.37
N ARG A 30 -4.81 -12.94 -5.05
CA ARG A 30 -3.62 -13.33 -4.29
C ARG A 30 -2.35 -13.03 -5.09
N GLY A 31 -1.36 -12.42 -4.43
CA GLY A 31 -0.08 -12.04 -5.04
C GLY A 31 -0.17 -10.88 -6.03
N GLU A 32 -1.35 -10.29 -6.23
CA GLU A 32 -1.55 -9.15 -7.11
C GLU A 32 -1.11 -7.86 -6.44
N ILE A 33 -0.48 -6.96 -7.20
CA ILE A 33 -0.17 -5.60 -6.79
C ILE A 33 -1.11 -4.65 -7.54
N VAL A 34 -1.93 -3.94 -6.80
CA VAL A 34 -2.86 -2.92 -7.33
C VAL A 34 -2.44 -1.55 -6.82
N SER A 35 -2.35 -0.55 -7.70
CA SER A 35 -2.17 0.84 -7.30
C SER A 35 -3.47 1.63 -7.37
N LEU A 36 -3.65 2.51 -6.41
CA LEU A 36 -4.72 3.51 -6.38
C LEU A 36 -4.10 4.90 -6.53
N VAL A 37 -4.34 5.53 -7.66
CA VAL A 37 -3.82 6.87 -7.98
C VAL A 37 -4.95 7.89 -8.04
N GLY A 38 -4.64 9.16 -7.79
CA GLY A 38 -5.62 10.23 -7.87
C GLY A 38 -5.19 11.48 -7.11
N PRO A 39 -5.90 12.62 -7.28
CA PRO A 39 -5.54 13.88 -6.65
C PRO A 39 -5.61 13.80 -5.13
N SER A 40 -4.92 14.75 -4.47
CA SER A 40 -4.98 14.88 -3.02
C SER A 40 -6.42 15.19 -2.57
N GLY A 41 -6.81 14.61 -1.43
CA GLY A 41 -8.14 14.84 -0.86
C GLY A 41 -9.29 14.03 -1.47
N CYS A 42 -9.06 13.20 -2.50
CA CYS A 42 -10.13 12.37 -3.09
C CYS A 42 -10.54 11.14 -2.25
N GLY A 43 -9.93 10.94 -1.05
CA GLY A 43 -10.36 9.87 -0.14
C GLY A 43 -9.50 8.60 -0.12
N LYS A 44 -8.33 8.56 -0.78
CA LYS A 44 -7.44 7.38 -0.83
C LYS A 44 -7.04 6.87 0.56
N SER A 45 -6.57 7.74 1.43
CA SER A 45 -6.20 7.37 2.81
C SER A 45 -7.42 6.98 3.66
N THR A 46 -8.62 7.51 3.36
CA THR A 46 -9.86 7.05 3.99
C THR A 46 -10.16 5.61 3.58
N LEU A 47 -10.04 5.29 2.29
CA LEU A 47 -10.20 3.93 1.79
C LEU A 47 -9.20 2.96 2.46
N LEU A 48 -7.92 3.36 2.57
CA LEU A 48 -6.92 2.54 3.28
C LEU A 48 -7.28 2.30 4.75
N ARG A 49 -7.81 3.31 5.47
CA ARG A 49 -8.26 3.15 6.87
C ARG A 49 -9.42 2.17 6.98
N ILE A 50 -10.35 2.22 6.05
CA ILE A 50 -11.47 1.28 5.97
C ILE A 50 -10.93 -0.13 5.73
N LEU A 51 -10.05 -0.32 4.74
CA LEU A 51 -9.41 -1.60 4.44
C LEU A 51 -8.56 -2.15 5.60
N ALA A 52 -7.88 -1.28 6.34
CA ALA A 52 -7.10 -1.67 7.52
C ALA A 52 -8.01 -2.04 8.72
N GLY A 53 -9.33 -1.85 8.62
CA GLY A 53 -10.28 -2.05 9.71
C GLY A 53 -10.22 -0.98 10.81
N LEU A 54 -9.53 0.14 10.54
CA LEU A 54 -9.37 1.27 11.46
C LEU A 54 -10.57 2.23 11.44
N ASP A 55 -11.31 2.27 10.33
CA ASP A 55 -12.55 3.01 10.18
C ASP A 55 -13.66 2.02 9.82
N ARG A 56 -14.67 1.90 10.67
CA ARG A 56 -15.75 0.92 10.55
C ARG A 56 -17.11 1.57 10.28
N ASP A 57 -17.14 2.90 10.31
CA ASP A 57 -18.34 3.69 10.06
C ASP A 57 -18.46 3.98 8.55
N PHE A 58 -18.93 3.01 7.80
CA PHE A 58 -19.24 3.11 6.37
C PHE A 58 -20.39 2.19 5.98
N ASN A 59 -21.03 2.50 4.89
CA ASN A 59 -22.09 1.66 4.31
C ASN A 59 -21.47 0.72 3.27
N GLY A 60 -21.47 -0.57 3.56
CA GLY A 60 -20.90 -1.54 2.63
C GLY A 60 -20.32 -2.78 3.33
N GLU A 61 -19.51 -3.51 2.61
CA GLU A 61 -18.91 -4.76 3.05
C GLU A 61 -17.46 -4.88 2.56
N ILE A 62 -16.62 -5.48 3.38
CA ILE A 62 -15.26 -5.89 3.01
C ILE A 62 -15.12 -7.37 3.35
N LEU A 63 -14.75 -8.14 2.35
CA LEU A 63 -14.44 -9.56 2.51
C LEU A 63 -12.95 -9.78 2.26
N ILE A 64 -12.29 -10.48 3.20
CA ILE A 64 -10.94 -11.00 3.00
C ILE A 64 -11.05 -12.52 3.01
N ASP A 65 -10.71 -13.11 1.86
CA ASP A 65 -10.85 -14.55 1.67
C ASP A 65 -12.28 -15.02 1.97
N ARG A 66 -13.28 -14.29 1.44
CA ARG A 66 -14.72 -14.50 1.63
C ARG A 66 -15.22 -14.35 3.08
N LYS A 67 -14.39 -13.86 4.00
CA LYS A 67 -14.80 -13.63 5.39
C LYS A 67 -14.93 -12.14 5.65
N PRO A 68 -16.03 -11.69 6.28
CA PRO A 68 -16.21 -10.29 6.61
C PRO A 68 -15.09 -9.78 7.52
N GLN A 69 -14.52 -8.62 7.17
CA GLN A 69 -13.55 -7.95 8.01
C GLN A 69 -14.28 -7.12 9.08
N GLN A 70 -14.01 -7.41 10.34
CA GLN A 70 -14.68 -6.78 11.48
C GLN A 70 -13.80 -5.81 12.28
N GLY A 71 -12.56 -5.55 11.81
CA GLY A 71 -11.60 -4.67 12.46
C GLY A 71 -10.17 -4.96 12.03
N PRO A 72 -9.16 -4.39 12.72
CA PRO A 72 -7.76 -4.67 12.44
C PRO A 72 -7.46 -6.17 12.50
N SER A 73 -6.66 -6.65 11.56
CA SER A 73 -6.35 -8.07 11.42
C SER A 73 -4.87 -8.25 11.13
N SER A 74 -4.24 -9.30 11.70
CA SER A 74 -2.86 -9.69 11.39
C SER A 74 -2.68 -10.13 9.93
N ARG A 75 -3.78 -10.44 9.23
CA ARG A 75 -3.77 -10.74 7.79
C ARG A 75 -3.52 -9.52 6.92
N ILE A 76 -3.51 -8.31 7.50
CA ILE A 76 -3.25 -7.04 6.81
C ILE A 76 -2.06 -6.35 7.44
N GLY A 77 -0.99 -6.18 6.67
CA GLY A 77 0.12 -5.32 7.02
C GLY A 77 -0.13 -3.89 6.52
N VAL A 78 0.26 -2.89 7.31
CA VAL A 78 0.12 -1.47 6.92
C VAL A 78 1.48 -0.79 6.95
N ILE A 79 1.81 -0.12 5.86
CA ILE A 79 3.03 0.69 5.70
C ILE A 79 2.59 2.12 5.40
N PHE A 80 2.94 3.04 6.28
CA PHE A 80 2.57 4.45 6.17
C PHE A 80 3.62 5.26 5.40
N GLN A 81 3.25 6.42 4.96
CA GLN A 81 4.12 7.41 4.34
C GLN A 81 5.35 7.72 5.20
N GLU A 82 5.13 8.01 6.48
CA GLU A 82 6.19 8.05 7.47
C GLU A 82 6.38 6.66 8.08
N PRO A 83 7.61 6.19 8.33
CA PRO A 83 7.88 4.87 8.90
C PRO A 83 7.21 4.61 10.26
N ARG A 84 6.90 5.66 11.02
CA ARG A 84 6.24 5.61 12.34
C ARG A 84 6.89 4.56 13.26
N LEU A 85 8.22 4.57 13.29
CA LEU A 85 8.97 3.73 14.21
C LEU A 85 8.85 4.27 15.63
N LEU A 86 8.75 3.37 16.60
CA LEU A 86 8.72 3.74 18.01
C LEU A 86 10.13 4.13 18.44
N PRO A 87 10.40 5.39 18.82
CA PRO A 87 11.75 5.91 18.97
C PRO A 87 12.53 5.32 20.14
N TRP A 88 11.83 4.71 21.09
CA TRP A 88 12.42 4.04 22.27
C TRP A 88 12.64 2.53 22.06
N LEU A 89 12.24 1.97 20.93
CA LEU A 89 12.44 0.57 20.59
C LEU A 89 13.61 0.42 19.61
N SER A 90 14.35 -0.69 19.76
CA SER A 90 15.33 -1.09 18.76
C SER A 90 14.68 -1.39 17.42
N VAL A 91 15.47 -1.46 16.34
CA VAL A 91 15.02 -1.91 15.03
C VAL A 91 14.35 -3.28 15.13
N ALA A 92 14.97 -4.23 15.86
CA ALA A 92 14.40 -5.56 16.05
C ALA A 92 13.04 -5.53 16.75
N ASP A 93 12.90 -4.73 17.82
CA ASP A 93 11.63 -4.61 18.54
C ASP A 93 10.58 -3.84 17.75
N ASN A 94 10.99 -2.90 16.89
CA ASN A 94 10.09 -2.24 15.94
C ASN A 94 9.52 -3.23 14.91
N VAL A 95 10.36 -4.11 14.35
CA VAL A 95 9.90 -5.15 13.39
C VAL A 95 8.91 -6.10 14.08
N ALA A 96 9.24 -6.57 15.28
CA ALA A 96 8.40 -7.51 16.03
C ALA A 96 7.19 -6.88 16.74
N PHE A 97 7.03 -5.55 16.66
CA PHE A 97 5.98 -4.82 17.39
C PHE A 97 4.56 -5.39 17.23
N PRO A 98 4.13 -5.90 16.04
CA PRO A 98 2.81 -6.52 15.89
C PRO A 98 2.56 -7.72 16.80
N ALA A 99 3.62 -8.45 17.22
CA ALA A 99 3.50 -9.58 18.15
C ALA A 99 3.54 -9.16 19.63
N GLY A 100 3.61 -7.85 19.91
CA GLY A 100 3.71 -7.30 21.26
C GLY A 100 5.15 -6.92 21.69
N PRO A 101 5.30 -6.34 22.88
CA PRO A 101 6.58 -5.80 23.34
C PRO A 101 7.64 -6.89 23.56
N ARG A 102 8.92 -6.53 23.36
CA ARG A 102 10.11 -7.36 23.62
C ARG A 102 10.20 -8.67 22.83
N ARG A 103 9.60 -8.69 21.63
CA ARG A 103 9.67 -9.83 20.70
C ARG A 103 10.81 -9.73 19.69
N GLY A 104 11.70 -8.75 19.80
CA GLY A 104 12.82 -8.57 18.87
C GLY A 104 13.81 -9.74 18.79
N ARG A 105 13.70 -10.75 19.68
CA ARG A 105 14.49 -11.99 19.62
C ARG A 105 13.86 -13.10 18.76
N ASP A 106 12.67 -12.88 18.25
CA ASP A 106 12.01 -13.81 17.35
C ASP A 106 12.93 -14.09 16.13
N PRO A 107 13.15 -15.37 15.75
CA PRO A 107 13.99 -15.72 14.60
C PRO A 107 13.58 -15.01 13.32
N ARG A 108 12.27 -14.86 13.09
CA ARG A 108 11.70 -14.17 11.93
C ARG A 108 12.16 -12.72 11.78
N VAL A 109 12.45 -12.02 12.89
CA VAL A 109 13.03 -10.68 12.85
C VAL A 109 14.39 -10.70 12.15
N GLY A 110 15.22 -11.71 12.44
CA GLY A 110 16.52 -11.87 11.80
C GLY A 110 16.40 -12.10 10.30
N GLU A 111 15.47 -12.96 9.89
CA GLU A 111 15.18 -13.27 8.49
C GLU A 111 14.72 -12.00 7.74
N LEU A 112 13.71 -11.31 8.25
CA LEU A 112 13.19 -10.09 7.64
C LEU A 112 14.24 -8.97 7.58
N LEU A 113 15.06 -8.81 8.63
CA LEU A 113 16.13 -7.83 8.62
C LEU A 113 17.21 -8.16 7.59
N ALA A 114 17.50 -9.43 7.36
CA ALA A 114 18.40 -9.86 6.30
C ALA A 114 17.80 -9.57 4.92
N GLU A 115 16.52 -9.89 4.70
CA GLU A 115 15.79 -9.64 3.44
C GLU A 115 15.77 -8.15 3.08
N VAL A 116 15.59 -7.24 4.07
CA VAL A 116 15.62 -5.80 3.83
C VAL A 116 17.04 -5.20 3.89
N GLY A 117 18.08 -6.03 4.05
CA GLY A 117 19.49 -5.61 4.08
C GLY A 117 19.86 -4.78 5.31
N LEU A 118 19.30 -5.11 6.48
CA LEU A 118 19.51 -4.40 7.76
C LEU A 118 19.91 -5.33 8.91
N ALA A 119 20.48 -6.50 8.64
CA ALA A 119 20.89 -7.46 9.66
C ALA A 119 21.77 -6.83 10.76
N GLU A 120 22.76 -6.00 10.36
CA GLU A 120 23.71 -5.34 11.25
C GLU A 120 23.07 -4.20 12.07
N ALA A 121 21.92 -3.67 11.64
CA ALA A 121 21.23 -2.57 12.32
C ALA A 121 20.26 -3.05 13.40
N ARG A 122 20.21 -4.35 13.71
CA ARG A 122 19.26 -4.98 14.62
C ARG A 122 19.09 -4.25 15.95
N ALA A 123 20.19 -3.79 16.54
CA ALA A 123 20.22 -3.11 17.84
C ALA A 123 20.08 -1.58 17.76
N TYR A 124 20.05 -1.01 16.56
CA TYR A 124 19.97 0.44 16.39
C TYR A 124 18.63 0.97 16.88
N LEU A 125 18.64 2.23 17.31
CA LEU A 125 17.43 3.02 17.58
C LEU A 125 17.04 3.80 16.33
N PRO A 126 15.77 4.17 16.13
CA PRO A 126 15.30 4.93 14.97
C PRO A 126 16.11 6.19 14.64
N LYS A 127 16.61 6.92 15.65
CA LYS A 127 17.45 8.11 15.48
C LYS A 127 18.81 7.85 14.80
N GLN A 128 19.21 6.61 14.70
CA GLN A 128 20.49 6.19 14.07
C GLN A 128 20.29 5.75 12.61
N LEU A 129 19.04 5.76 12.12
CA LEU A 129 18.69 5.31 10.78
C LEU A 129 18.60 6.48 9.81
N SER A 130 19.03 6.24 8.55
CA SER A 130 18.62 7.11 7.45
C SER A 130 17.13 6.92 7.12
N GLY A 131 16.51 7.85 6.37
CA GLY A 131 15.12 7.72 5.94
C GLY A 131 14.85 6.42 5.19
N GLY A 132 15.73 6.03 4.28
CA GLY A 132 15.62 4.76 3.54
C GLY A 132 15.77 3.52 4.43
N MET A 133 16.63 3.56 5.44
CA MET A 133 16.74 2.48 6.44
C MET A 133 15.45 2.38 7.27
N ALA A 134 14.93 3.50 7.74
CA ALA A 134 13.69 3.54 8.51
C ALA A 134 12.51 2.98 7.71
N GLN A 135 12.44 3.28 6.41
CA GLN A 135 11.41 2.73 5.52
C GLN A 135 11.55 1.21 5.33
N ARG A 136 12.78 0.70 5.22
CA ARG A 136 13.03 -0.76 5.18
C ARG A 136 12.59 -1.45 6.47
N VAL A 137 12.80 -0.83 7.62
CA VAL A 137 12.29 -1.35 8.91
C VAL A 137 10.76 -1.36 8.93
N ALA A 138 10.10 -0.31 8.40
CA ALA A 138 8.64 -0.26 8.30
C ALA A 138 8.09 -1.36 7.37
N ILE A 139 8.78 -1.66 6.26
CA ILE A 139 8.43 -2.76 5.36
C ILE A 139 8.57 -4.11 6.09
N ALA A 140 9.70 -4.36 6.76
CA ALA A 140 9.92 -5.58 7.54
C ALA A 140 8.86 -5.76 8.64
N ARG A 141 8.49 -4.68 9.36
CA ARG A 141 7.40 -4.69 10.33
C ARG A 141 6.06 -5.04 9.71
N GLY A 142 5.76 -4.50 8.53
CA GLY A 142 4.52 -4.79 7.79
C GLY A 142 4.41 -6.26 7.40
N LEU A 143 5.52 -6.93 7.12
CA LEU A 143 5.60 -8.34 6.73
C LEU A 143 5.69 -9.30 7.92
N PHE A 144 5.97 -8.82 9.12
CA PHE A 144 6.26 -9.67 10.29
C PHE A 144 5.14 -10.67 10.62
N SER A 145 3.88 -10.26 10.49
CA SER A 145 2.71 -11.10 10.79
C SER A 145 2.29 -12.01 9.63
N GLU A 146 3.10 -12.16 8.58
CA GLU A 146 2.77 -12.92 7.36
C GLU A 146 1.42 -12.51 6.75
N PRO A 147 1.23 -11.23 6.45
CA PRO A 147 -0.06 -10.78 5.97
C PRO A 147 -0.37 -11.34 4.58
N ASP A 148 -1.66 -11.59 4.33
CA ASP A 148 -2.13 -11.88 2.97
C ASP A 148 -2.13 -10.63 2.08
N LEU A 149 -2.32 -9.44 2.69
CA LEU A 149 -2.44 -8.15 2.02
C LEU A 149 -1.57 -7.08 2.71
N LEU A 150 -0.76 -6.36 1.91
CA LEU A 150 -0.08 -5.14 2.33
C LEU A 150 -0.86 -3.91 1.85
N LEU A 151 -1.12 -2.99 2.73
CA LEU A 151 -1.64 -1.65 2.44
C LEU A 151 -0.50 -0.64 2.58
N LEU A 152 -0.21 0.10 1.51
CA LEU A 152 0.88 1.05 1.47
C LEU A 152 0.34 2.46 1.15
N ASP A 153 0.55 3.41 2.06
CA ASP A 153 0.13 4.81 1.91
C ASP A 153 1.35 5.67 1.57
N GLU A 154 1.55 5.99 0.29
CA GLU A 154 2.66 6.79 -0.24
C GLU A 154 4.05 6.39 0.31
N PRO A 155 4.43 5.10 0.31
CA PRO A 155 5.55 4.58 1.10
C PRO A 155 6.93 5.10 0.69
N PHE A 156 7.04 5.76 -0.46
CA PHE A 156 8.33 6.22 -1.00
C PHE A 156 8.42 7.73 -1.18
N SER A 157 7.43 8.50 -0.75
CA SER A 157 7.37 9.95 -0.96
C SER A 157 8.43 10.73 -0.17
N ALA A 158 8.89 10.19 0.97
CA ALA A 158 9.83 10.87 1.88
C ALA A 158 11.32 10.54 1.63
N VAL A 159 11.65 9.84 0.54
CA VAL A 159 13.04 9.43 0.22
C VAL A 159 13.49 10.00 -1.12
N ASP A 160 14.82 10.15 -1.29
CA ASP A 160 15.41 10.59 -2.55
C ASP A 160 15.18 9.60 -3.69
N ALA A 161 15.35 10.05 -4.94
CA ALA A 161 15.02 9.28 -6.14
C ALA A 161 15.77 7.94 -6.24
N MET A 162 17.07 7.90 -5.90
CA MET A 162 17.87 6.66 -5.99
C MET A 162 17.47 5.66 -4.91
N THR A 163 17.23 6.13 -3.69
CA THR A 163 16.72 5.31 -2.58
C THR A 163 15.32 4.80 -2.90
N ARG A 164 14.45 5.62 -3.48
CA ARG A 164 13.10 5.25 -3.93
C ARG A 164 13.14 4.08 -4.89
N MET A 165 13.95 4.14 -5.94
CA MET A 165 14.08 3.05 -6.92
C MET A 165 14.48 1.73 -6.24
N ARG A 166 15.48 1.77 -5.35
CA ARG A 166 15.93 0.59 -4.60
C ARG A 166 14.86 0.02 -3.67
N LEU A 167 14.06 0.88 -3.04
CA LEU A 167 12.96 0.46 -2.17
C LEU A 167 11.80 -0.15 -2.98
N GLN A 168 11.53 0.36 -4.17
CA GLN A 168 10.53 -0.20 -5.07
C GLN A 168 10.93 -1.60 -5.54
N ASP A 169 12.20 -1.79 -5.95
CA ASP A 169 12.72 -3.11 -6.36
C ASP A 169 12.70 -4.10 -5.18
N LEU A 170 13.08 -3.64 -3.98
CA LEU A 170 12.99 -4.42 -2.76
C LEU A 170 11.55 -4.85 -2.45
N LEU A 171 10.59 -3.92 -2.52
CA LEU A 171 9.18 -4.23 -2.29
C LEU A 171 8.67 -5.29 -3.27
N LEU A 172 8.97 -5.16 -4.56
CA LEU A 172 8.61 -6.16 -5.59
C LEU A 172 9.17 -7.53 -5.26
N SER A 173 10.43 -7.61 -4.84
CA SER A 173 11.06 -8.87 -4.45
C SER A 173 10.35 -9.50 -3.25
N LEU A 174 10.08 -8.71 -2.20
CA LEU A 174 9.44 -9.18 -0.97
C LEU A 174 7.99 -9.63 -1.19
N VAL A 175 7.19 -8.84 -1.91
CA VAL A 175 5.79 -9.20 -2.23
C VAL A 175 5.72 -10.52 -2.97
N ARG A 176 6.65 -10.75 -3.91
CA ARG A 176 6.72 -12.02 -4.66
C ARG A 176 7.18 -13.18 -3.80
N SER A 177 8.26 -13.02 -3.03
CA SER A 177 8.82 -14.10 -2.20
C SER A 177 7.85 -14.55 -1.11
N HIS A 178 7.08 -13.63 -0.55
CA HIS A 178 6.08 -13.92 0.47
C HIS A 178 4.70 -14.29 -0.10
N GLY A 179 4.47 -14.16 -1.41
CA GLY A 179 3.16 -14.40 -2.05
C GLY A 179 2.06 -13.47 -1.55
N THR A 180 2.43 -12.33 -0.98
CA THR A 180 1.52 -11.33 -0.41
C THR A 180 0.93 -10.47 -1.52
N ALA A 181 -0.36 -10.14 -1.47
CA ALA A 181 -0.96 -9.12 -2.32
C ALA A 181 -0.65 -7.71 -1.79
N ALA A 182 -0.74 -6.68 -2.63
CA ALA A 182 -0.49 -5.32 -2.19
C ALA A 182 -1.47 -4.31 -2.80
N LEU A 183 -1.92 -3.35 -2.00
CA LEU A 183 -2.59 -2.14 -2.45
C LEU A 183 -1.70 -0.94 -2.14
N LEU A 184 -1.19 -0.31 -3.18
CA LEU A 184 -0.34 0.87 -3.10
C LEU A 184 -1.16 2.12 -3.40
N VAL A 185 -1.21 3.04 -2.46
CA VAL A 185 -1.69 4.41 -2.70
C VAL A 185 -0.50 5.28 -3.03
N THR A 186 -0.55 5.96 -4.17
CA THR A 186 0.48 6.91 -4.61
C THR A 186 -0.12 8.01 -5.50
N HIS A 187 0.57 9.14 -5.58
CA HIS A 187 0.29 10.17 -6.57
C HIS A 187 1.29 10.14 -7.75
N ASP A 188 2.31 9.27 -7.66
CA ASP A 188 3.32 9.09 -8.70
C ASP A 188 2.88 7.99 -9.68
N LEU A 189 2.56 8.39 -10.91
CA LEU A 189 2.07 7.49 -11.96
C LEU A 189 3.16 6.52 -12.44
N ASP A 190 4.41 6.96 -12.48
CA ASP A 190 5.54 6.11 -12.89
C ASP A 190 5.77 5.01 -11.85
N GLU A 191 5.63 5.33 -10.56
CA GLU A 191 5.66 4.36 -9.47
C GLU A 191 4.53 3.34 -9.60
N ALA A 192 3.29 3.81 -9.78
CA ALA A 192 2.12 2.96 -9.92
C ALA A 192 2.28 1.98 -11.09
N LEU A 193 2.69 2.48 -12.26
CA LEU A 193 2.88 1.67 -13.46
C LEU A 193 4.07 0.70 -13.34
N TYR A 194 5.14 1.10 -12.64
CA TYR A 194 6.30 0.23 -12.44
C TYR A 194 5.98 -0.96 -11.53
N LEU A 195 5.23 -0.72 -10.45
CA LEU A 195 5.01 -1.72 -9.39
C LEU A 195 3.79 -2.61 -9.63
N SER A 196 2.73 -2.13 -10.28
CA SER A 196 1.41 -2.77 -10.18
C SER A 196 1.03 -3.60 -11.39
N ASP A 197 0.17 -4.58 -11.18
CA ASP A 197 -0.49 -5.36 -12.23
C ASP A 197 -1.70 -4.59 -12.78
N ARG A 198 -2.35 -3.80 -11.91
CA ARG A 198 -3.47 -2.91 -12.25
C ARG A 198 -3.32 -1.57 -11.54
N VAL A 199 -3.73 -0.51 -12.23
CA VAL A 199 -3.77 0.86 -11.70
C VAL A 199 -5.22 1.34 -11.74
N LEU A 200 -5.72 1.74 -10.58
CA LEU A 200 -7.06 2.30 -10.41
C LEU A 200 -6.97 3.82 -10.28
N LEU A 201 -7.69 4.52 -11.13
CA LEU A 201 -7.78 5.97 -11.06
C LEU A 201 -8.98 6.38 -10.20
N MET A 202 -8.69 7.09 -9.12
CA MET A 202 -9.68 7.62 -8.19
C MET A 202 -9.79 9.13 -8.33
N THR A 203 -11.00 9.65 -8.51
CA THR A 203 -11.24 11.09 -8.67
C THR A 203 -12.45 11.53 -7.85
N PRO A 204 -12.53 12.82 -7.49
CA PRO A 204 -13.74 13.37 -6.89
C PRO A 204 -14.90 13.33 -7.89
N SER A 205 -16.08 12.99 -7.43
CA SER A 205 -17.33 13.14 -8.20
C SER A 205 -17.67 14.62 -8.37
N GLY A 206 -18.01 15.04 -9.60
CA GLY A 206 -18.34 16.43 -9.89
C GLY A 206 -19.57 16.97 -9.14
N LYS A 207 -20.44 16.09 -8.62
CA LYS A 207 -21.65 16.50 -7.86
C LYS A 207 -21.44 16.58 -6.36
N THR A 208 -20.76 15.61 -5.79
CA THR A 208 -20.61 15.45 -4.33
C THR A 208 -19.21 15.77 -3.84
N GLY A 209 -18.21 15.80 -4.73
CA GLY A 209 -16.81 15.85 -4.36
C GLY A 209 -16.29 14.55 -3.72
N ALA A 210 -17.15 13.53 -3.62
CA ALA A 210 -16.79 12.23 -3.04
C ALA A 210 -15.89 11.44 -4.01
N GLY A 211 -14.91 10.75 -3.46
CA GLY A 211 -14.01 9.91 -4.26
C GLY A 211 -14.70 8.68 -4.81
N ARG A 212 -14.42 8.36 -6.06
CA ARG A 212 -14.83 7.13 -6.73
C ARG A 212 -13.76 6.63 -7.67
N ILE A 213 -13.71 5.33 -7.91
CA ILE A 213 -12.89 4.75 -8.96
C ILE A 213 -13.58 5.00 -10.30
N VAL A 214 -12.89 5.67 -11.23
CA VAL A 214 -13.44 6.07 -12.54
C VAL A 214 -12.83 5.30 -13.69
N ARG A 215 -11.64 4.76 -13.51
CA ARG A 215 -10.93 3.99 -14.54
C ARG A 215 -10.04 2.94 -13.90
N GLU A 216 -9.88 1.83 -14.59
CA GLU A 216 -8.97 0.76 -14.29
C GLU A 216 -8.09 0.50 -15.51
N ILE A 217 -6.79 0.35 -15.32
CA ILE A 217 -5.82 0.08 -16.37
C ILE A 217 -5.02 -1.16 -15.96
N GLU A 218 -5.01 -2.18 -16.80
CA GLU A 218 -4.12 -3.34 -16.67
C GLU A 218 -2.73 -2.99 -17.21
N VAL A 219 -1.70 -3.33 -16.43
CA VAL A 219 -0.31 -3.14 -16.84
C VAL A 219 0.26 -4.46 -17.32
N SER A 220 0.06 -4.75 -18.59
CA SER A 220 0.43 -6.00 -19.25
C SER A 220 1.93 -6.17 -19.53
N VAL A 221 2.76 -5.17 -19.18
CA VAL A 221 4.23 -5.24 -19.30
C VAL A 221 4.80 -6.22 -18.29
N GLU A 222 5.50 -7.22 -18.77
CA GLU A 222 6.11 -8.25 -17.91
C GLU A 222 7.21 -7.68 -16.99
N ARG A 223 7.40 -8.33 -15.84
CA ARG A 223 8.47 -7.98 -14.89
C ARG A 223 9.72 -8.86 -15.10
N PRO A 224 10.95 -8.34 -14.97
CA PRO A 224 11.29 -6.98 -14.53
C PRO A 224 10.99 -5.93 -15.60
N ARG A 225 10.32 -4.85 -15.24
CA ARG A 225 9.99 -3.75 -16.15
C ARG A 225 11.18 -2.80 -16.34
N ASP A 226 11.40 -2.34 -17.57
CA ASP A 226 12.28 -1.19 -17.82
C ASP A 226 11.46 0.10 -17.60
N ARG A 227 11.95 0.99 -16.74
CA ARG A 227 11.29 2.29 -16.47
C ARG A 227 11.19 3.19 -17.71
N ARG A 228 11.94 2.86 -18.77
CA ARG A 228 11.95 3.55 -20.09
C ARG A 228 11.04 2.88 -21.10
N ASP A 229 10.28 1.87 -20.72
CA ASP A 229 9.40 1.14 -21.62
C ASP A 229 8.34 2.06 -22.23
N VAL A 230 8.22 2.01 -23.55
CA VAL A 230 7.29 2.85 -24.33
C VAL A 230 5.83 2.56 -23.97
N LEU A 231 5.50 1.30 -23.63
CA LEU A 231 4.15 0.94 -23.19
C LEU A 231 3.81 1.57 -21.85
N LEU A 232 4.76 1.63 -20.90
CA LEU A 232 4.55 2.33 -19.63
C LEU A 232 4.35 3.82 -19.85
N ALA A 233 5.11 4.43 -20.78
CA ALA A 233 4.93 5.83 -21.14
C ALA A 233 3.56 6.11 -21.79
N SER A 234 3.06 5.19 -22.62
CA SER A 234 1.72 5.28 -23.19
C SER A 234 0.62 5.19 -22.13
N LEU A 235 0.71 4.20 -21.22
CA LEU A 235 -0.25 4.04 -20.13
C LEU A 235 -0.23 5.25 -19.15
N ARG A 236 0.94 5.85 -18.97
CA ARG A 236 1.06 7.11 -18.21
C ARG A 236 0.28 8.24 -18.89
N GLY A 237 0.37 8.35 -20.21
CA GLY A 237 -0.43 9.31 -20.99
C GLY A 237 -1.93 9.12 -20.76
N GLU A 238 -2.42 7.88 -20.82
CA GLU A 238 -3.81 7.55 -20.56
C GLU A 238 -4.28 7.91 -19.12
N LEU A 239 -3.44 7.69 -18.13
CA LEU A 239 -3.75 8.08 -16.75
C LEU A 239 -3.80 9.60 -16.59
N LEU A 240 -2.88 10.33 -17.23
CA LEU A 240 -2.87 11.81 -17.22
C LEU A 240 -4.13 12.40 -17.89
N GLU A 241 -4.58 11.84 -19.00
CA GLU A 241 -5.85 12.22 -19.65
C GLU A 241 -7.04 12.01 -18.71
N GLY A 242 -7.09 10.85 -18.04
CA GLY A 242 -8.11 10.54 -17.03
C GLY A 242 -8.12 11.51 -15.85
N LEU A 243 -6.95 12.00 -15.42
CA LEU A 243 -6.83 13.03 -14.39
C LEU A 243 -7.22 14.41 -14.92
N GLY A 244 -6.81 14.77 -16.14
CA GLY A 244 -7.10 16.07 -16.78
C GLY A 244 -8.57 16.27 -17.10
N ALA A 245 -9.29 15.24 -17.51
CA ALA A 245 -10.72 15.29 -17.77
C ALA A 245 -11.59 15.62 -16.51
N VAL A 246 -11.00 15.57 -15.32
CA VAL A 246 -11.68 15.84 -14.04
C VAL A 246 -11.34 17.22 -13.49
N VAL A 247 -10.23 17.81 -13.92
CA VAL A 247 -9.76 19.14 -13.46
C VAL A 247 -10.27 20.28 -14.34
N ALA A 248 -10.83 19.97 -15.51
CA ALA A 248 -11.50 20.89 -16.43
C ALA A 248 -13.02 20.91 -16.17
#